data_5321256623527543f4f01fc02303e62e
#
_entry.id   5321256623527543f4f01fc02303e62e
#
_cell.length_a   1.000
_cell.length_b   1.000
_cell.length_c   1.000
_cell.angle_alpha   90.00
_cell.angle_beta   90.00
_cell.angle_gamma   90.00
#
_symmetry.space_group_name_H-M   'P 1'
#
loop_
_entity.id
_entity.type
_entity.pdbx_description
1 polymer ?
#
loop_
_entity_poly.entity_id
_entity_poly.type
_entity_poly.pdbx_seq_one_letter_code
_entity_poly.pdbx_strand_id
1 'polypeptide(L)'
;MCGIIGYTGPLEADNILLNGLAGLEYRGYDSAGIAYFGNDSKIHLIKTVGKVAALKELVKQESDCSSHCGIGHTRWATHGGVTTENAHPHRQGLVTLIHNGIIENYHQLTEEYDLEGHLLSQTDSEVAAGVLNALYERMDHDPLLSIRHFVKELKGSYG
;
A
#
# COMPACT_ATOMS: atom_id res chain seq x y z
N MET A 1 -13.99 1.72 8.36
CA MET A 1 -13.57 2.30 7.05
C MET A 1 -12.13 2.74 7.18
N CYS A 2 -11.31 2.42 6.19
CA CYS A 2 -9.88 2.73 6.20
C CYS A 2 -9.59 4.19 5.83
N GLY A 3 -8.40 4.71 6.18
CA GLY A 3 -7.90 6.01 5.77
C GLY A 3 -6.79 5.88 4.74
N ILE A 4 -6.80 6.73 3.72
CA ILE A 4 -5.77 6.81 2.68
C ILE A 4 -5.18 8.21 2.67
N ILE A 5 -3.86 8.30 2.50
CA ILE A 5 -3.15 9.54 2.25
C ILE A 5 -2.05 9.33 1.22
N GLY A 6 -1.86 10.29 0.35
CA GLY A 6 -0.72 10.36 -0.56
C GLY A 6 -0.14 11.77 -0.55
N TYR A 7 1.16 11.87 -0.73
CA TYR A 7 1.86 13.14 -0.79
C TYR A 7 2.98 13.08 -1.85
N THR A 8 3.11 14.17 -2.60
CA THR A 8 4.29 14.51 -3.38
C THR A 8 4.47 16.03 -3.33
N GLY A 9 5.67 16.50 -3.03
CA GLY A 9 5.90 17.94 -2.88
C GLY A 9 7.23 18.27 -2.20
N PRO A 10 7.47 19.55 -1.86
CA PRO A 10 8.77 20.01 -1.37
C PRO A 10 9.03 19.74 0.13
N LEU A 11 8.03 19.28 0.88
CA LEU A 11 8.16 19.03 2.32
C LEU A 11 8.49 17.56 2.60
N GLU A 12 8.90 17.25 3.82
CA GLU A 12 9.16 15.89 4.27
C GLU A 12 7.87 15.05 4.29
N ALA A 13 7.85 13.99 3.48
CA ALA A 13 6.66 13.17 3.26
C ALA A 13 6.24 12.39 4.51
N ASP A 14 7.18 11.85 5.27
CA ASP A 14 6.94 11.07 6.48
C ASP A 14 6.06 11.83 7.49
N ASN A 15 6.42 13.07 7.77
CA ASN A 15 5.68 13.93 8.70
C ASN A 15 4.26 14.22 8.21
N ILE A 16 4.08 14.47 6.90
CA ILE A 16 2.78 14.75 6.30
C ILE A 16 1.91 13.49 6.33
N LEU A 17 2.48 12.34 5.96
CA LEU A 17 1.78 11.07 5.98
C LEU A 17 1.34 10.69 7.39
N LEU A 18 2.24 10.75 8.38
CA LEU A 18 1.94 10.40 9.77
C LEU A 18 0.89 11.32 10.40
N ASN A 19 0.98 12.63 10.14
CA ASN A 19 -0.01 13.59 10.66
C ASN A 19 -1.38 13.41 9.98
N GLY A 20 -1.40 13.17 8.66
CA GLY A 20 -2.62 12.89 7.94
C GLY A 20 -3.28 11.58 8.40
N LEU A 21 -2.50 10.51 8.59
CA LEU A 21 -3.01 9.24 9.12
C LEU A 21 -3.56 9.39 10.55
N ALA A 22 -2.90 10.17 11.40
CA ALA A 22 -3.41 10.45 12.74
C ALA A 22 -4.80 11.14 12.71
N GLY A 23 -5.01 12.03 11.77
CA GLY A 23 -6.33 12.67 11.52
C GLY A 23 -7.38 11.70 10.98
N LEU A 24 -6.97 10.58 10.37
CA LEU A 24 -7.84 9.56 9.80
C LEU A 24 -8.02 8.33 10.70
N GLU A 25 -7.35 8.28 11.85
CA GLU A 25 -7.33 7.10 12.74
C GLU A 25 -8.72 6.72 13.24
N TYR A 26 -9.65 7.67 13.39
CA TYR A 26 -11.04 7.39 13.75
C TYR A 26 -11.76 6.49 12.72
N ARG A 27 -11.22 6.36 11.52
CA ARG A 27 -11.77 5.51 10.44
C ARG A 27 -11.18 4.10 10.44
N GLY A 28 -9.99 3.92 11.02
CA GLY A 28 -9.31 2.64 11.10
C GLY A 28 -8.12 2.72 12.04
N TYR A 29 -7.98 1.74 12.93
CA TYR A 29 -6.96 1.73 13.98
C TYR A 29 -6.39 0.32 14.26
N ASP A 30 -6.68 -0.66 13.42
CA ASP A 30 -6.20 -2.04 13.59
C ASP A 30 -4.74 -2.17 13.22
N SER A 31 -4.36 -1.48 12.16
CA SER A 31 -3.00 -1.40 11.69
C SER A 31 -2.79 -0.13 10.86
N ALA A 32 -1.55 0.28 10.74
CA ALA A 32 -1.16 1.44 9.96
C ALA A 32 0.18 1.20 9.26
N GLY A 33 0.41 1.91 8.17
CA GLY A 33 1.69 1.87 7.50
C GLY A 33 1.86 2.99 6.51
N ILE A 34 3.13 3.25 6.18
CA ILE A 34 3.55 4.19 5.15
C ILE A 34 4.56 3.52 4.22
N ALA A 35 4.59 3.99 3.00
CA ALA A 35 5.69 3.76 2.08
C ALA A 35 6.12 5.10 1.50
N TYR A 36 7.42 5.32 1.42
CA TYR A 36 7.99 6.53 0.85
C TYR A 36 9.23 6.21 0.01
N PHE A 37 9.51 7.06 -0.94
CA PHE A 37 10.70 6.97 -1.78
C PHE A 37 11.80 7.81 -1.15
N GLY A 38 12.80 7.15 -0.59
CA GLY A 38 13.90 7.79 0.12
C GLY A 38 14.94 8.44 -0.80
N ASN A 39 15.76 9.30 -0.24
CA ASN A 39 16.89 9.92 -0.97
C ASN A 39 17.96 8.91 -1.40
N ASP A 40 17.97 7.73 -0.80
CA ASP A 40 18.79 6.59 -1.22
C ASP A 40 18.27 5.86 -2.48
N SER A 41 17.23 6.43 -3.11
CA SER A 41 16.55 5.86 -4.28
C SER A 41 15.87 4.51 -4.04
N LYS A 42 15.49 4.23 -2.79
CA LYS A 42 14.76 3.03 -2.42
C LYS A 42 13.36 3.35 -1.88
N ILE A 43 12.49 2.36 -1.97
CA ILE A 43 11.20 2.42 -1.30
C ILE A 43 11.36 1.85 0.10
N HIS A 44 11.08 2.67 1.10
CA HIS A 44 10.97 2.30 2.49
C HIS A 44 9.51 1.97 2.80
N LEU A 45 9.27 0.82 3.42
CA LEU A 45 7.94 0.31 3.74
C LEU A 45 7.91 -0.01 5.25
N ILE A 46 7.16 0.77 6.01
CA ILE A 46 7.04 0.62 7.46
C ILE A 46 5.58 0.38 7.81
N LYS A 47 5.32 -0.75 8.46
CA LYS A 47 3.98 -1.19 8.85
C LYS A 47 3.94 -1.66 10.29
N THR A 48 2.81 -1.49 10.94
CA THR A 48 2.59 -1.98 12.31
C THR A 48 1.13 -2.32 12.55
N VAL A 49 0.91 -3.26 13.46
CA VAL A 49 -0.39 -3.49 14.07
C VAL A 49 -0.62 -2.39 15.11
N GLY A 50 -1.87 -1.92 15.22
CA GLY A 50 -2.29 -0.92 16.18
C GLY A 50 -2.29 0.49 15.60
N LYS A 51 -2.24 1.47 16.51
CA LYS A 51 -2.47 2.89 16.21
C LYS A 51 -1.30 3.55 15.49
N VAL A 52 -1.60 4.68 14.84
CA VAL A 52 -0.60 5.53 14.15
C VAL A 52 0.53 5.97 15.08
N ALA A 53 0.28 6.08 16.38
CA ALA A 53 1.32 6.37 17.37
C ALA A 53 2.45 5.31 17.37
N ALA A 54 2.12 4.02 17.25
CA ALA A 54 3.11 2.95 17.16
C ALA A 54 3.91 3.04 15.85
N LEU A 55 3.25 3.33 14.73
CA LEU A 55 3.91 3.57 13.45
C LEU A 55 4.90 4.75 13.54
N LYS A 56 4.50 5.83 14.21
CA LYS A 56 5.35 7.02 14.40
C LYS A 56 6.64 6.70 15.17
N GLU A 57 6.58 5.82 16.16
CA GLU A 57 7.77 5.39 16.90
C GLU A 57 8.71 4.52 16.03
N LEU A 58 8.16 3.67 15.16
CA LEU A 58 8.97 2.89 14.21
C LEU A 58 9.67 3.79 13.19
N VAL A 59 8.95 4.76 12.61
CA VAL A 59 9.52 5.70 11.63
C VAL A 59 10.67 6.52 12.22
N LYS A 60 10.58 6.92 13.50
CA LYS A 60 11.67 7.64 14.18
C LYS A 60 12.97 6.82 14.33
N GLN A 61 12.87 5.50 14.27
CA GLN A 61 14.04 4.61 14.39
C GLN A 61 14.74 4.41 13.05
N GLU A 62 14.08 4.75 11.93
CA GLU A 62 14.71 4.76 10.62
C GLU A 62 15.72 5.90 10.52
N SER A 63 16.90 5.59 10.04
CA SER A 63 18.03 6.54 10.03
C SER A 63 17.96 7.58 8.91
N ASP A 64 17.15 7.37 7.89
CA ASP A 64 16.98 8.25 6.73
C ASP A 64 15.53 8.25 6.26
N CYS A 65 14.74 9.17 6.84
CA CYS A 65 13.34 9.38 6.48
C CYS A 65 13.13 10.54 5.50
N SER A 66 14.19 11.14 5.00
CA SER A 66 14.08 12.26 4.08
C SER A 66 13.46 11.79 2.75
N SER A 67 12.26 12.26 2.47
CA SER A 67 11.47 11.88 1.31
C SER A 67 10.49 12.96 0.92
N HIS A 68 10.26 13.09 -0.37
CA HIS A 68 9.32 14.06 -0.93
C HIS A 68 8.10 13.40 -1.60
N CYS A 69 8.01 12.07 -1.54
CA CYS A 69 6.91 11.32 -2.13
C CYS A 69 6.61 10.08 -1.29
N GLY A 70 5.33 9.85 -0.99
CA GLY A 70 4.93 8.67 -0.26
C GLY A 70 3.41 8.49 -0.17
N ILE A 71 3.02 7.32 0.31
CA ILE A 71 1.64 6.90 0.53
C ILE A 71 1.50 6.33 1.93
N GLY A 72 0.30 6.42 2.50
CA GLY A 72 0.03 5.90 3.83
C GLY A 72 -1.41 5.44 3.99
N HIS A 73 -1.62 4.54 4.94
CA HIS A 73 -2.90 3.88 5.15
C HIS A 73 -3.14 3.56 6.63
N THR A 74 -4.38 3.73 7.09
CA THR A 74 -4.90 3.16 8.33
C THR A 74 -5.98 2.15 8.00
N ARG A 75 -5.85 0.93 8.55
CA ARG A 75 -6.71 -0.19 8.22
C ARG A 75 -7.79 -0.43 9.28
N TRP A 76 -8.98 -0.75 8.80
CA TRP A 76 -10.01 -1.45 9.53
C TRP A 76 -10.19 -2.82 8.87
N ALA A 77 -9.73 -3.87 9.54
CA ALA A 77 -9.70 -5.21 8.97
C ALA A 77 -11.12 -5.70 8.64
N THR A 78 -11.35 -6.01 7.37
CA THR A 78 -12.58 -6.67 6.88
C THR A 78 -12.28 -8.06 6.33
N HIS A 79 -11.08 -8.25 5.76
CA HIS A 79 -10.58 -9.51 5.23
C HIS A 79 -9.18 -9.78 5.74
N GLY A 80 -8.91 -11.01 6.17
CA GLY A 80 -7.65 -11.40 6.78
C GLY A 80 -7.50 -10.90 8.23
N GLY A 81 -6.59 -11.50 8.98
CA GLY A 81 -6.29 -11.14 10.37
C GLY A 81 -5.65 -9.75 10.51
N VAL A 82 -5.61 -9.26 11.75
CA VAL A 82 -4.85 -8.06 12.11
C VAL A 82 -3.41 -8.46 12.31
N THR A 83 -2.62 -8.42 11.24
CA THR A 83 -1.19 -8.73 11.24
C THR A 83 -0.42 -7.66 10.48
N THR A 84 0.89 -7.60 10.68
CA THR A 84 1.75 -6.66 9.97
C THR A 84 1.80 -6.94 8.46
N GLU A 85 1.74 -8.20 8.06
CA GLU A 85 1.72 -8.63 6.66
C GLU A 85 0.46 -8.10 5.96
N ASN A 86 -0.69 -8.19 6.63
CA ASN A 86 -1.98 -7.73 6.14
C ASN A 86 -2.16 -6.21 6.21
N ALA A 87 -1.27 -5.49 6.91
CA ALA A 87 -1.29 -4.03 6.91
C ALA A 87 -0.84 -3.46 5.56
N HIS A 88 -1.43 -2.32 5.17
CA HIS A 88 -1.00 -1.55 4.00
C HIS A 88 0.16 -0.60 4.34
N PRO A 89 0.93 -0.17 3.36
CA PRO A 89 0.91 -0.50 1.92
C PRO A 89 1.37 -1.93 1.61
N HIS A 90 0.97 -2.43 0.42
CA HIS A 90 1.48 -3.68 -0.14
C HIS A 90 2.46 -3.40 -1.27
N ARG A 91 3.53 -4.21 -1.34
CA ARG A 91 4.54 -4.11 -2.39
C ARG A 91 4.73 -5.45 -3.08
N GLN A 92 4.66 -5.41 -4.41
CA GLN A 92 5.03 -6.52 -5.28
C GLN A 92 5.94 -5.99 -6.39
N GLY A 93 7.16 -6.50 -6.47
CA GLY A 93 8.17 -6.04 -7.43
C GLY A 93 8.42 -4.53 -7.34
N LEU A 94 8.15 -3.82 -8.42
CA LEU A 94 8.32 -2.37 -8.55
C LEU A 94 7.09 -1.56 -8.11
N VAL A 95 5.96 -2.21 -7.86
CA VAL A 95 4.71 -1.55 -7.49
C VAL A 95 4.52 -1.56 -5.98
N THR A 96 4.14 -0.40 -5.46
CA THR A 96 3.67 -0.25 -4.08
C THR A 96 2.34 0.47 -4.10
N LEU A 97 1.31 -0.08 -3.47
CA LEU A 97 -0.02 0.49 -3.45
C LEU A 97 -0.70 0.43 -2.08
N ILE A 98 -1.69 1.30 -1.93
CA ILE A 98 -2.71 1.28 -0.89
C ILE A 98 -4.08 1.16 -1.56
N HIS A 99 -5.03 0.55 -0.87
CA HIS A 99 -6.35 0.30 -1.42
C HIS A 99 -7.42 0.40 -0.34
N ASN A 100 -8.51 1.06 -0.66
CA ASN A 100 -9.76 1.03 0.10
C ASN A 100 -10.86 0.47 -0.78
N GLY A 101 -11.43 -0.66 -0.39
CA GLY A 101 -12.51 -1.31 -1.12
C GLY A 101 -12.44 -2.83 -1.05
N ILE A 102 -13.03 -3.48 -2.03
CA ILE A 102 -13.02 -4.94 -2.20
C ILE A 102 -12.83 -5.24 -3.68
N ILE A 103 -11.82 -6.06 -3.98
CA ILE A 103 -11.58 -6.61 -5.31
C ILE A 103 -12.17 -8.02 -5.33
N GLU A 104 -13.39 -8.13 -5.87
CA GLU A 104 -14.21 -9.35 -5.78
C GLU A 104 -13.59 -10.53 -6.54
N ASN A 105 -12.85 -10.26 -7.61
CA ASN A 105 -12.25 -11.29 -8.45
C ASN A 105 -10.78 -11.59 -8.11
N TYR A 106 -10.33 -11.28 -6.89
CA TYR A 106 -8.91 -11.46 -6.52
C TYR A 106 -8.42 -12.91 -6.65
N HIS A 107 -9.26 -13.91 -6.38
CA HIS A 107 -8.90 -15.31 -6.59
C HIS A 107 -8.62 -15.63 -8.06
N GLN A 108 -9.50 -15.19 -8.98
CA GLN A 108 -9.30 -15.35 -10.41
C GLN A 108 -7.99 -14.69 -10.86
N LEU A 109 -7.73 -13.45 -10.38
CA LEU A 109 -6.52 -12.71 -10.70
C LEU A 109 -5.25 -13.39 -10.15
N THR A 110 -5.33 -14.01 -8.97
CA THR A 110 -4.22 -14.78 -8.39
C THR A 110 -3.81 -15.93 -9.31
N GLU A 111 -4.78 -16.65 -9.87
CA GLU A 111 -4.54 -17.75 -10.80
C GLU A 111 -4.03 -17.24 -12.17
N GLU A 112 -4.69 -16.25 -12.76
CA GLU A 112 -4.36 -15.71 -14.10
C GLU A 112 -2.96 -15.10 -14.17
N TYR A 113 -2.48 -14.53 -13.07
CA TYR A 113 -1.18 -13.87 -12.98
C TYR A 113 -0.11 -14.70 -12.27
N ASP A 114 -0.42 -15.97 -11.95
CA ASP A 114 0.49 -16.92 -11.27
C ASP A 114 1.11 -16.34 -10.00
N LEU A 115 0.25 -15.72 -9.16
CA LEU A 115 0.68 -15.08 -7.92
C LEU A 115 0.70 -16.03 -6.72
N GLU A 116 0.22 -17.26 -6.89
CA GLU A 116 0.18 -18.27 -5.83
C GLU A 116 1.59 -18.57 -5.32
N GLY A 117 1.80 -18.52 -4.02
CA GLY A 117 3.13 -18.70 -3.41
C GLY A 117 4.04 -17.46 -3.39
N HIS A 118 3.64 -16.37 -4.03
CA HIS A 118 4.36 -15.09 -4.04
C HIS A 118 3.75 -14.04 -3.09
N LEU A 119 2.54 -14.30 -2.59
CA LEU A 119 1.83 -13.39 -1.68
C LEU A 119 2.27 -13.64 -0.23
N LEU A 120 2.53 -12.56 0.51
CA LEU A 120 2.88 -12.58 1.92
C LEU A 120 1.66 -12.37 2.83
N SER A 121 0.64 -11.72 2.30
CA SER A 121 -0.60 -11.41 3.02
C SER A 121 -1.80 -12.18 2.49
N GLN A 122 -2.91 -12.04 3.20
CA GLN A 122 -4.20 -12.63 2.84
C GLN A 122 -5.13 -11.58 2.19
N THR A 123 -4.59 -10.46 1.70
CA THR A 123 -5.39 -9.34 1.23
C THR A 123 -5.53 -9.35 -0.29
N ASP A 124 -6.70 -8.97 -0.78
CA ASP A 124 -6.97 -8.67 -2.18
C ASP A 124 -6.08 -7.53 -2.70
N SER A 125 -5.66 -6.65 -1.82
CA SER A 125 -4.79 -5.51 -2.14
C SER A 125 -3.38 -5.93 -2.52
N GLU A 126 -2.83 -7.00 -1.93
CA GLU A 126 -1.52 -7.52 -2.36
C GLU A 126 -1.64 -8.20 -3.72
N VAL A 127 -2.74 -8.92 -3.99
CA VAL A 127 -3.04 -9.44 -5.33
C VAL A 127 -3.08 -8.30 -6.35
N ALA A 128 -3.76 -7.21 -6.03
CA ALA A 128 -3.79 -6.03 -6.89
C ALA A 128 -2.40 -5.47 -7.18
N ALA A 129 -1.51 -5.42 -6.18
CA ALA A 129 -0.12 -5.01 -6.38
C ALA A 129 0.62 -5.95 -7.34
N GLY A 130 0.43 -7.26 -7.20
CA GLY A 130 1.02 -8.28 -8.08
C GLY A 130 0.54 -8.16 -9.52
N VAL A 131 -0.77 -8.01 -9.73
CA VAL A 131 -1.37 -7.81 -11.06
C VAL A 131 -0.83 -6.54 -11.72
N LEU A 132 -0.82 -5.42 -10.99
CA LEU A 132 -0.32 -4.16 -11.53
C LEU A 132 1.18 -4.24 -11.84
N ASN A 133 1.97 -4.94 -11.01
CA ASN A 133 3.39 -5.18 -11.31
C ASN A 133 3.57 -6.01 -12.59
N ALA A 134 2.83 -7.09 -12.75
CA ALA A 134 2.89 -7.93 -13.95
C ALA A 134 2.50 -7.15 -15.22
N LEU A 135 1.48 -6.30 -15.13
CA LEU A 135 1.10 -5.41 -16.22
C LEU A 135 2.17 -4.35 -16.50
N TYR A 136 2.79 -3.79 -15.47
CA TYR A 136 3.85 -2.80 -15.61
C TYR A 136 5.07 -3.37 -16.34
N GLU A 137 5.48 -4.59 -16.00
CA GLU A 137 6.54 -5.31 -16.72
C GLU A 137 6.15 -5.61 -18.18
N ARG A 138 4.90 -6.06 -18.42
CA ARG A 138 4.40 -6.37 -19.77
C ARG A 138 4.24 -5.15 -20.67
N MET A 139 4.04 -3.98 -20.10
CA MET A 139 3.82 -2.70 -20.80
C MET A 139 5.09 -1.85 -20.91
N ASP A 140 6.26 -2.48 -20.83
CA ASP A 140 7.57 -1.82 -20.96
C ASP A 140 7.72 -0.65 -19.97
N HIS A 141 7.22 -0.84 -18.76
CA HIS A 141 7.25 0.14 -17.66
C HIS A 141 6.48 1.45 -17.94
N ASP A 142 5.48 1.42 -18.82
CA ASP A 142 4.56 2.54 -18.98
C ASP A 142 3.49 2.55 -17.88
N PRO A 143 3.54 3.51 -16.92
CA PRO A 143 2.62 3.50 -15.79
C PRO A 143 1.17 3.80 -16.19
N LEU A 144 0.95 4.67 -17.18
CA LEU A 144 -0.40 5.05 -17.60
C LEU A 144 -1.09 3.91 -18.35
N LEU A 145 -0.35 3.24 -19.23
CA LEU A 145 -0.85 2.10 -19.97
C LEU A 145 -1.16 0.94 -19.01
N SER A 146 -0.26 0.67 -18.07
CA SER A 146 -0.44 -0.38 -17.05
C SER A 146 -1.67 -0.14 -16.19
N ILE A 147 -1.86 1.07 -15.66
CA ILE A 147 -3.04 1.42 -14.87
C ILE A 147 -4.32 1.31 -15.69
N ARG A 148 -4.31 1.72 -16.98
CA ARG A 148 -5.48 1.60 -17.86
C ARG A 148 -5.90 0.15 -18.11
N HIS A 149 -4.96 -0.77 -18.19
CA HIS A 149 -5.24 -2.20 -18.27
C HIS A 149 -5.71 -2.74 -16.91
N PHE A 150 -4.98 -2.41 -15.86
CA PHE A 150 -5.28 -2.84 -14.50
C PHE A 150 -6.73 -2.55 -14.07
N VAL A 151 -7.22 -1.33 -14.25
CA VAL A 151 -8.60 -0.98 -13.87
C VAL A 151 -9.67 -1.73 -14.66
N LYS A 152 -9.35 -2.29 -15.82
CA LYS A 152 -10.28 -3.13 -16.61
C LYS A 152 -10.31 -4.57 -16.11
N GLU A 153 -9.25 -5.04 -15.49
CA GLU A 153 -9.14 -6.38 -14.90
C GLU A 153 -9.93 -6.48 -13.59
N LEU A 154 -10.03 -5.38 -12.84
CA LEU A 154 -10.65 -5.38 -11.51
C LEU A 154 -12.18 -5.42 -11.57
N LYS A 155 -12.75 -6.22 -10.69
CA LYS A 155 -14.20 -6.25 -10.40
C LYS A 155 -14.42 -5.90 -8.93
N GLY A 156 -15.35 -5.01 -8.64
CA GLY A 156 -15.68 -4.59 -7.29
C GLY A 156 -15.73 -3.08 -7.12
N SER A 157 -15.59 -2.62 -5.88
CA SER A 157 -15.54 -1.19 -5.53
C SER A 157 -14.19 -0.88 -4.87
N TYR A 158 -13.50 0.10 -5.39
CA TYR A 158 -12.14 0.41 -4.94
C TYR A 158 -11.82 1.90 -5.08
N GLY A 159 -10.89 2.35 -4.24
CA GLY A 159 -10.34 3.70 -4.24
C GLY A 159 -8.87 3.71 -3.82
#